data_658974f76d788c2826ac848104708026
#
_entry.id   658974f76d788c2826ac848104708026
#
_cell.length_a   1.000
_cell.length_b   1.000
_cell.length_c   1.000
_cell.angle_alpha   90.00
_cell.angle_beta   90.00
_cell.angle_gamma   90.00
#
_symmetry.space_group_name_H-M   'P 1'
#
loop_
_entity.id
_entity.type
_entity.pdbx_description
1 polymer ?
#
loop_
_entity_poly.entity_id
_entity_poly.type
_entity_poly.pdbx_seq_one_letter_code
_entity_poly.pdbx_strand_id
1 'polypeptide(L)'
;MKTIKLFPVLTLMITGACYAQQTTEDRKNITDLINTYSKCVIDKDSTAFYNLFNDGPVTWCAALKDRSKELKKADSKSEPKSYFSGSYQAFMRSLFRYRSTEDKFDNIQIIEDGTVASVSMDYSFWANNKMTNWGCKYLSLIKRDGKWKITSVIYSIELSDYFDQPSLKHREKK
;
A
#
# COMPACT_ATOMS: atom_id res chain seq x y z
N MET A 1 7.25 8.32 -62.63
CA MET A 1 8.02 8.24 -61.40
C MET A 1 7.20 8.74 -60.23
N LYS A 2 6.67 7.82 -59.39
CA LYS A 2 5.91 8.16 -58.17
C LYS A 2 6.79 7.93 -56.96
N THR A 3 7.25 9.00 -56.33
CA THR A 3 8.03 8.98 -55.11
C THR A 3 7.06 8.71 -53.92
N ILE A 4 7.15 7.52 -53.34
CA ILE A 4 6.42 7.16 -52.14
C ILE A 4 7.10 7.84 -50.93
N LYS A 5 6.37 8.78 -50.30
CA LYS A 5 6.81 9.41 -49.04
C LYS A 5 6.63 8.43 -47.86
N LEU A 6 7.69 7.74 -47.48
CA LEU A 6 7.67 6.71 -46.40
C LEU A 6 8.20 7.29 -45.08
N PHE A 7 7.69 8.46 -44.62
CA PHE A 7 8.30 9.16 -43.48
C PHE A 7 7.45 9.36 -42.22
N PRO A 8 6.15 9.05 -42.10
CA PRO A 8 5.46 9.28 -40.86
C PRO A 8 5.34 8.02 -39.94
N VAL A 9 5.63 6.80 -40.43
CA VAL A 9 5.37 5.57 -39.64
C VAL A 9 6.47 5.31 -38.60
N LEU A 10 7.70 5.71 -38.86
CA LEU A 10 8.83 5.42 -37.96
C LEU A 10 8.82 6.28 -36.69
N THR A 11 8.31 7.51 -36.75
CA THR A 11 8.26 8.45 -35.62
C THR A 11 7.20 8.03 -34.59
N LEU A 12 6.11 7.41 -35.01
CA LEU A 12 5.03 6.96 -34.10
C LEU A 12 5.43 5.72 -33.26
N MET A 13 6.27 4.85 -33.82
CA MET A 13 6.75 3.66 -33.09
C MET A 13 7.75 4.00 -31.97
N ILE A 14 8.56 5.05 -32.14
CA ILE A 14 9.56 5.44 -31.13
C ILE A 14 8.87 6.02 -29.88
N THR A 15 7.80 6.81 -30.04
CA THR A 15 7.05 7.38 -28.92
C THR A 15 6.33 6.32 -28.10
N GLY A 16 5.72 5.32 -28.74
CA GLY A 16 5.04 4.21 -28.05
C GLY A 16 6.00 3.35 -27.21
N ALA A 17 7.23 3.11 -27.69
CA ALA A 17 8.23 2.36 -26.94
C ALA A 17 8.74 3.13 -25.69
N CYS A 18 8.90 4.45 -25.77
CA CYS A 18 9.29 5.26 -24.63
C CYS A 18 8.22 5.27 -23.52
N TYR A 19 6.94 5.38 -23.87
CA TYR A 19 5.85 5.32 -22.87
C TYR A 19 5.77 3.94 -22.21
N ALA A 20 5.85 2.86 -22.96
CA ALA A 20 5.80 1.51 -22.40
C ALA A 20 6.99 1.24 -21.46
N GLN A 21 8.17 1.71 -21.76
CA GLN A 21 9.36 1.58 -20.92
C GLN A 21 9.24 2.40 -19.63
N GLN A 22 8.75 3.63 -19.70
CA GLN A 22 8.53 4.51 -18.55
C GLN A 22 7.51 3.89 -17.57
N THR A 23 6.39 3.40 -18.07
CA THR A 23 5.36 2.74 -17.26
C THR A 23 5.90 1.51 -16.54
N THR A 24 6.75 0.71 -17.21
CA THR A 24 7.38 -0.48 -16.62
C THR A 24 8.34 -0.09 -15.48
N GLU A 25 9.13 0.98 -15.67
CA GLU A 25 10.05 1.47 -14.64
C GLU A 25 9.29 2.07 -13.45
N ASP A 26 8.25 2.85 -13.68
CA ASP A 26 7.44 3.43 -12.61
C ASP A 26 6.75 2.34 -11.77
N ARG A 27 6.21 1.30 -12.39
CA ARG A 27 5.67 0.14 -11.67
C ARG A 27 6.72 -0.56 -10.82
N LYS A 28 7.92 -0.75 -11.36
CA LYS A 28 9.04 -1.31 -10.60
C LYS A 28 9.38 -0.43 -9.39
N ASN A 29 9.52 0.88 -9.59
CA ASN A 29 9.85 1.82 -8.52
C ASN A 29 8.78 1.87 -7.42
N ILE A 30 7.49 1.76 -7.78
CA ILE A 30 6.39 1.65 -6.81
C ILE A 30 6.45 0.31 -6.06
N THR A 31 6.76 -0.78 -6.75
CA THR A 31 6.93 -2.10 -6.11
C THR A 31 8.10 -2.07 -5.13
N ASP A 32 9.22 -1.47 -5.50
CA ASP A 32 10.39 -1.31 -4.62
C ASP A 32 10.07 -0.44 -3.39
N LEU A 33 9.23 0.60 -3.56
CA LEU A 33 8.73 1.40 -2.44
C LEU A 33 7.89 0.56 -1.47
N ILE A 34 6.99 -0.30 -1.97
CA ILE A 34 6.16 -1.18 -1.14
C ILE A 34 7.03 -2.20 -0.38
N ASN A 35 8.02 -2.79 -1.06
CA ASN A 35 8.96 -3.71 -0.44
C ASN A 35 9.79 -3.01 0.66
N THR A 36 10.22 -1.78 0.40
CA THR A 36 10.94 -0.96 1.38
C THR A 36 10.05 -0.64 2.58
N TYR A 37 8.77 -0.32 2.36
CA TYR A 37 7.80 -0.14 3.44
C TYR A 37 7.75 -1.37 4.36
N SER A 38 7.53 -2.57 3.79
CA SER A 38 7.48 -3.82 4.57
C SER A 38 8.77 -4.06 5.32
N LYS A 39 9.93 -3.88 4.67
CA LYS A 39 11.24 -4.02 5.31
C LYS A 39 11.43 -3.05 6.48
N CYS A 40 11.06 -1.78 6.33
CA CYS A 40 11.14 -0.79 7.40
C CYS A 40 10.26 -1.15 8.62
N VAL A 41 9.12 -1.81 8.42
CA VAL A 41 8.26 -2.30 9.50
C VAL A 41 8.94 -3.45 10.26
N ILE A 42 9.63 -4.36 9.56
CA ILE A 42 10.38 -5.46 10.15
C ILE A 42 11.58 -4.93 10.95
N ASP A 43 12.38 -4.08 10.32
CA ASP A 43 13.64 -3.56 10.87
C ASP A 43 13.42 -2.41 11.87
N LYS A 44 12.21 -1.85 11.91
CA LYS A 44 11.84 -0.63 12.64
C LYS A 44 12.71 0.57 12.26
N ASP A 45 13.08 0.64 10.97
CA ASP A 45 13.87 1.74 10.43
C ASP A 45 12.99 2.96 10.19
N SER A 46 12.91 3.82 11.20
CA SER A 46 12.10 5.05 11.16
C SER A 46 12.58 6.03 10.08
N THR A 47 13.88 6.12 9.86
CA THR A 47 14.45 7.07 8.89
C THR A 47 14.10 6.68 7.46
N ALA A 48 14.35 5.44 7.08
CA ALA A 48 13.99 4.94 5.77
C ALA A 48 12.47 4.96 5.57
N PHE A 49 11.69 4.61 6.60
CA PHE A 49 10.23 4.64 6.55
C PHE A 49 9.68 6.05 6.27
N TYR A 50 10.16 7.07 7.00
CA TYR A 50 9.68 8.45 6.83
C TYR A 50 10.01 9.00 5.44
N ASN A 51 11.12 8.58 4.85
CA ASN A 51 11.52 8.96 3.49
C ASN A 51 10.61 8.42 2.39
N LEU A 52 9.72 7.47 2.67
CA LEU A 52 8.73 6.97 1.71
C LEU A 52 7.57 7.95 1.52
N PHE A 53 7.36 8.85 2.47
CA PHE A 53 6.20 9.75 2.49
C PHE A 53 6.52 11.12 1.88
N ASN A 54 5.45 11.79 1.43
CA ASN A 54 5.54 13.15 0.95
C ASN A 54 5.80 14.13 2.11
N ASP A 55 6.53 15.21 1.85
CA ASP A 55 6.85 16.24 2.85
C ASP A 55 5.64 17.11 3.25
N GLY A 56 4.52 17.02 2.52
CA GLY A 56 3.27 17.71 2.83
C GLY A 56 2.35 16.88 3.72
N PRO A 57 1.08 17.30 3.85
CA PRO A 57 0.07 16.54 4.57
C PRO A 57 -0.07 15.12 4.02
N VAL A 58 -0.07 14.14 4.93
CA VAL A 58 -0.29 12.73 4.61
C VAL A 58 -1.53 12.24 5.36
N THR A 59 -2.48 11.66 4.62
CA THR A 59 -3.64 11.02 5.23
C THR A 59 -3.25 9.64 5.74
N TRP A 60 -3.54 9.37 7.03
CA TRP A 60 -3.37 8.05 7.63
C TRP A 60 -4.60 7.70 8.43
N CYS A 61 -5.41 6.76 7.95
CA CYS A 61 -6.61 6.33 8.66
C CYS A 61 -6.96 4.86 8.42
N ALA A 62 -7.75 4.32 9.32
CA ALA A 62 -8.24 2.96 9.26
C ALA A 62 -9.69 2.87 9.73
N ALA A 63 -10.40 1.85 9.23
CA ALA A 63 -11.74 1.51 9.67
C ALA A 63 -11.79 0.06 10.13
N LEU A 64 -12.34 -0.16 11.33
CA LEU A 64 -12.67 -1.50 11.83
C LEU A 64 -13.89 -2.02 11.09
N LYS A 65 -13.84 -3.24 10.55
CA LYS A 65 -14.99 -3.86 9.89
C LYS A 65 -16.09 -4.17 10.90
N ASP A 66 -17.34 -4.01 10.46
CA ASP A 66 -18.52 -4.10 11.33
C ASP A 66 -18.58 -5.42 12.11
N ARG A 67 -18.31 -6.55 11.46
CA ARG A 67 -18.31 -7.86 12.12
C ARG A 67 -17.27 -7.98 13.26
N SER A 68 -16.05 -7.43 13.08
CA SER A 68 -15.06 -7.37 14.16
C SER A 68 -15.47 -6.38 15.25
N LYS A 69 -16.13 -5.28 14.86
CA LYS A 69 -16.67 -4.30 15.82
C LYS A 69 -17.75 -4.93 16.70
N GLU A 70 -18.68 -5.67 16.11
CA GLU A 70 -19.79 -6.32 16.85
C GLU A 70 -19.26 -7.33 17.87
N LEU A 71 -18.33 -8.22 17.49
CA LEU A 71 -17.76 -9.19 18.43
C LEU A 71 -16.93 -8.50 19.52
N LYS A 72 -16.13 -7.51 19.16
CA LYS A 72 -15.37 -6.74 20.15
C LYS A 72 -16.28 -5.99 21.13
N LYS A 73 -17.44 -5.52 20.67
CA LYS A 73 -18.46 -4.90 21.53
C LYS A 73 -19.07 -5.91 22.49
N ALA A 74 -19.31 -7.14 22.04
CA ALA A 74 -19.84 -8.21 22.90
C ALA A 74 -18.84 -8.58 24.01
N ASP A 75 -17.54 -8.57 23.72
CA ASP A 75 -16.47 -8.90 24.68
C ASP A 75 -16.09 -7.73 25.61
N SER A 76 -16.45 -6.52 25.24
CA SER A 76 -16.05 -5.27 25.93
C SER A 76 -17.25 -4.57 26.53
N LYS A 77 -17.05 -3.96 27.70
CA LYS A 77 -18.08 -3.09 28.33
C LYS A 77 -18.20 -1.70 27.65
N SER A 78 -17.34 -1.39 26.68
CA SER A 78 -17.30 -0.09 26.01
C SER A 78 -17.48 -0.25 24.50
N GLU A 79 -18.12 0.74 23.86
CA GLU A 79 -18.27 0.81 22.40
C GLU A 79 -16.88 0.89 21.73
N PRO A 80 -16.51 -0.08 20.87
CA PRO A 80 -15.24 -0.03 20.16
C PRO A 80 -15.22 1.11 19.15
N LYS A 81 -14.09 1.81 19.07
CA LYS A 81 -13.88 2.79 18.00
C LYS A 81 -13.89 2.06 16.66
N SER A 82 -14.72 2.54 15.74
CA SER A 82 -14.81 2.00 14.36
C SER A 82 -13.88 2.71 13.39
N TYR A 83 -13.37 3.88 13.74
CA TYR A 83 -12.50 4.71 12.92
C TYR A 83 -11.25 5.15 13.69
N PHE A 84 -10.12 5.11 13.03
CA PHE A 84 -8.83 5.52 13.56
C PHE A 84 -8.19 6.51 12.59
N SER A 85 -7.72 7.61 13.09
CA SER A 85 -6.86 8.54 12.36
C SER A 85 -5.55 8.73 13.13
N GLY A 86 -4.47 8.98 12.41
CA GLY A 86 -3.16 9.12 13.00
C GLY A 86 -2.15 9.67 12.00
N SER A 87 -0.92 9.28 12.18
CA SER A 87 0.17 9.60 11.26
C SER A 87 1.10 8.40 11.09
N TYR A 88 1.81 8.36 9.97
CA TYR A 88 2.83 7.34 9.73
C TYR A 88 3.95 7.34 10.78
N GLN A 89 4.26 8.51 11.36
CA GLN A 89 5.21 8.62 12.48
C GLN A 89 4.67 7.96 13.75
N ALA A 90 3.36 8.16 14.05
CA ALA A 90 2.72 7.52 15.19
C ALA A 90 2.65 5.99 15.02
N PHE A 91 2.35 5.53 13.80
CA PHE A 91 2.40 4.12 13.45
C PHE A 91 3.81 3.56 13.71
N MET A 92 4.84 4.14 13.12
CA MET A 92 6.23 3.68 13.30
C MET A 92 6.64 3.66 14.77
N ARG A 93 6.35 4.70 15.54
CA ARG A 93 6.62 4.70 17.00
C ARG A 93 5.90 3.58 17.74
N SER A 94 4.70 3.19 17.30
CA SER A 94 3.94 2.11 17.93
C SER A 94 4.60 0.74 17.80
N LEU A 95 5.41 0.52 16.74
CA LEU A 95 6.08 -0.76 16.49
C LEU A 95 7.13 -1.10 17.56
N PHE A 96 7.72 -0.09 18.20
CA PHE A 96 8.73 -0.29 19.24
C PHE A 96 8.17 -0.90 20.53
N ARG A 97 6.86 -1.00 20.69
CA ARG A 97 6.21 -1.72 21.80
C ARG A 97 6.28 -3.24 21.66
N TYR A 98 6.58 -3.73 20.45
CA TYR A 98 6.62 -5.16 20.14
C TYR A 98 8.09 -5.61 19.95
N ARG A 99 8.36 -6.88 20.27
CA ARG A 99 9.66 -7.49 20.02
C ARG A 99 9.91 -7.63 18.51
N SER A 100 8.93 -8.11 17.77
CA SER A 100 8.95 -8.21 16.31
C SER A 100 7.66 -7.69 15.69
N THR A 101 7.77 -7.11 14.49
CA THR A 101 6.64 -6.63 13.69
C THR A 101 6.85 -6.97 12.23
N GLU A 102 5.75 -7.21 11.51
CA GLU A 102 5.78 -7.46 10.08
C GLU A 102 4.45 -7.01 9.46
N ASP A 103 4.50 -6.34 8.32
CA ASP A 103 3.34 -5.99 7.50
C ASP A 103 3.50 -6.76 6.18
N LYS A 104 2.72 -7.84 6.00
CA LYS A 104 2.75 -8.68 4.79
C LYS A 104 1.75 -8.17 3.79
N PHE A 105 2.14 -8.15 2.53
CA PHE A 105 1.31 -7.68 1.43
C PHE A 105 1.14 -8.75 0.36
N ASP A 106 -0.11 -8.91 -0.11
CA ASP A 106 -0.50 -9.84 -1.16
C ASP A 106 -1.44 -9.13 -2.14
N ASN A 107 -1.64 -9.70 -3.33
CA ASN A 107 -2.56 -9.22 -4.36
C ASN A 107 -2.36 -7.73 -4.68
N ILE A 108 -1.11 -7.30 -4.81
CA ILE A 108 -0.75 -5.91 -5.08
C ILE A 108 -1.18 -5.53 -6.50
N GLN A 109 -2.02 -4.50 -6.59
CA GLN A 109 -2.45 -3.91 -7.86
C GLN A 109 -2.01 -2.45 -7.90
N ILE A 110 -1.36 -2.06 -8.97
CA ILE A 110 -0.84 -0.71 -9.20
C ILE A 110 -1.51 -0.13 -10.43
N ILE A 111 -2.11 1.06 -10.27
CA ILE A 111 -2.63 1.88 -11.35
C ILE A 111 -1.86 3.21 -11.28
N GLU A 112 -1.17 3.59 -12.36
CA GLU A 112 -0.34 4.79 -12.42
C GLU A 112 -0.38 5.43 -13.82
N ASP A 113 -0.07 6.72 -13.90
CA ASP A 113 -0.01 7.50 -15.15
C ASP A 113 1.34 8.19 -15.36
N GLY A 114 2.38 7.76 -14.59
CA GLY A 114 3.70 8.37 -14.60
C GLY A 114 3.86 9.58 -13.66
N THR A 115 2.77 10.07 -13.05
CA THR A 115 2.77 11.27 -12.18
C THR A 115 2.09 10.97 -10.84
N VAL A 116 0.94 10.29 -10.87
CA VAL A 116 0.21 9.83 -9.71
C VAL A 116 -0.04 8.33 -9.79
N ALA A 117 -0.20 7.69 -8.64
CA ALA A 117 -0.54 6.28 -8.59
C ALA A 117 -1.48 5.96 -7.45
N SER A 118 -2.29 4.93 -7.65
CA SER A 118 -3.02 4.23 -6.60
C SER A 118 -2.53 2.78 -6.51
N VAL A 119 -2.37 2.30 -5.28
CA VAL A 119 -2.02 0.92 -4.99
C VAL A 119 -3.08 0.34 -4.07
N SER A 120 -3.62 -0.81 -4.44
CA SER A 120 -4.46 -1.62 -3.57
C SER A 120 -3.77 -2.95 -3.28
N MET A 121 -3.89 -3.43 -2.05
CA MET A 121 -3.30 -4.70 -1.64
C MET A 121 -4.06 -5.31 -0.48
N ASP A 122 -4.01 -6.61 -0.37
CA ASP A 122 -4.35 -7.30 0.86
C ASP A 122 -3.18 -7.18 1.84
N TYR A 123 -3.48 -7.02 3.12
CA TYR A 123 -2.43 -7.00 4.12
C TYR A 123 -2.77 -7.85 5.34
N SER A 124 -1.72 -8.27 6.05
CA SER A 124 -1.82 -8.78 7.41
C SER A 124 -0.70 -8.20 8.27
N PHE A 125 -1.05 -7.70 9.45
CA PHE A 125 -0.10 -7.16 10.41
C PHE A 125 0.19 -8.16 11.51
N TRP A 126 1.47 -8.40 11.75
CA TRP A 126 1.99 -9.35 12.71
C TRP A 126 2.79 -8.63 13.80
N ALA A 127 2.56 -9.01 15.04
CA ALA A 127 3.33 -8.55 16.19
C ALA A 127 3.69 -9.73 17.08
N ASN A 128 4.95 -9.83 17.48
CA ASN A 128 5.47 -10.94 18.29
C ASN A 128 5.15 -12.32 17.69
N ASN A 129 5.29 -12.45 16.37
CA ASN A 129 5.02 -13.66 15.58
C ASN A 129 3.53 -14.10 15.57
N LYS A 130 2.61 -13.27 16.04
CA LYS A 130 1.17 -13.51 15.97
C LYS A 130 0.52 -12.49 15.03
N MET A 131 -0.32 -12.94 14.11
CA MET A 131 -1.18 -12.05 13.34
C MET A 131 -2.15 -11.35 14.30
N THR A 132 -2.27 -10.03 14.19
CA THR A 132 -3.18 -9.24 15.03
C THR A 132 -4.39 -8.76 14.25
N ASN A 133 -4.18 -8.43 12.98
CA ASN A 133 -5.25 -7.97 12.10
C ASN A 133 -4.86 -8.13 10.62
N TRP A 134 -5.87 -8.07 9.77
CA TRP A 134 -5.74 -8.16 8.32
C TRP A 134 -6.86 -7.36 7.63
N GLY A 135 -6.71 -7.14 6.32
CA GLY A 135 -7.71 -6.41 5.54
C GLY A 135 -7.19 -6.00 4.18
N CYS A 136 -7.77 -4.93 3.64
CA CYS A 136 -7.27 -4.26 2.43
C CYS A 136 -6.60 -2.95 2.82
N LYS A 137 -5.49 -2.65 2.17
CA LYS A 137 -4.73 -1.40 2.33
C LYS A 137 -4.65 -0.69 0.96
N TYR A 138 -4.85 0.61 0.98
CA TYR A 138 -4.83 1.47 -0.19
C TYR A 138 -3.80 2.57 0.03
N LEU A 139 -2.94 2.78 -0.97
CA LEU A 139 -1.98 3.88 -0.99
C LEU A 139 -2.30 4.81 -2.15
N SER A 140 -2.21 6.12 -1.92
CA SER A 140 -2.10 7.11 -2.98
C SER A 140 -0.67 7.63 -3.02
N LEU A 141 -0.11 7.73 -4.22
CA LEU A 141 1.27 8.17 -4.43
C LEU A 141 1.32 9.31 -5.43
N ILE A 142 2.37 10.13 -5.30
CA ILE A 142 2.72 11.18 -6.26
C ILE A 142 4.21 11.04 -6.59
N LYS A 143 4.59 11.36 -7.82
CA LYS A 143 5.98 11.40 -8.25
C LYS A 143 6.51 12.82 -8.10
N ARG A 144 7.54 13.01 -7.27
CA ARG A 144 8.23 14.28 -7.06
C ARG A 144 9.72 14.11 -7.26
N ASP A 145 10.30 14.96 -8.08
CA ASP A 145 11.73 14.93 -8.40
C ASP A 145 12.21 13.52 -8.80
N GLY A 146 11.42 12.85 -9.65
CA GLY A 146 11.69 11.49 -10.12
C GLY A 146 11.44 10.37 -9.10
N LYS A 147 10.96 10.66 -7.88
CA LYS A 147 10.76 9.68 -6.82
C LYS A 147 9.28 9.57 -6.44
N TRP A 148 8.78 8.36 -6.30
CA TRP A 148 7.44 8.10 -5.79
C TRP A 148 7.37 8.34 -4.28
N LYS A 149 6.31 9.02 -3.82
CA LYS A 149 6.07 9.37 -2.43
C LYS A 149 4.63 9.06 -2.03
N ILE A 150 4.42 8.51 -0.84
CA ILE A 150 3.09 8.19 -0.29
C ILE A 150 2.45 9.47 0.23
N THR A 151 1.22 9.76 -0.21
CA THR A 151 0.39 10.88 0.25
C THR A 151 -0.79 10.43 1.08
N SER A 152 -1.19 9.14 0.96
CA SER A 152 -2.32 8.59 1.71
C SER A 152 -2.11 7.11 1.99
N VAL A 153 -2.48 6.69 3.21
CA VAL A 153 -2.61 5.30 3.64
C VAL A 153 -3.98 5.12 4.28
N ILE A 154 -4.84 4.34 3.65
CA ILE A 154 -6.18 4.02 4.14
C ILE A 154 -6.32 2.49 4.18
N TYR A 155 -6.80 1.94 5.29
CA TYR A 155 -6.95 0.48 5.38
C TYR A 155 -8.13 0.05 6.23
N SER A 156 -8.69 -1.11 5.91
CA SER A 156 -9.70 -1.77 6.74
C SER A 156 -9.04 -2.73 7.72
N ILE A 157 -9.63 -2.90 8.89
CA ILE A 157 -9.14 -3.78 9.95
C ILE A 157 -10.15 -4.89 10.18
N GLU A 158 -9.71 -6.14 10.06
CA GLU A 158 -10.37 -7.31 10.59
C GLU A 158 -9.50 -7.89 11.71
N LEU A 159 -10.07 -8.14 12.88
CA LEU A 159 -9.30 -8.64 14.03
C LEU A 159 -9.12 -10.16 13.92
N SER A 160 -7.88 -10.64 13.93
CA SER A 160 -7.54 -12.05 13.82
C SER A 160 -7.93 -12.87 15.06
N ASP A 161 -8.24 -12.23 16.19
CA ASP A 161 -8.77 -12.90 17.36
C ASP A 161 -10.20 -13.43 17.12
N TYR A 162 -10.92 -12.91 16.10
CA TYR A 162 -12.28 -13.30 15.77
C TYR A 162 -12.40 -13.96 14.40
N PHE A 163 -11.55 -13.59 13.44
CA PHE A 163 -11.68 -14.05 12.05
C PHE A 163 -10.33 -14.35 11.44
N ASP A 164 -10.20 -15.59 10.97
CA ASP A 164 -9.02 -15.98 10.18
C ASP A 164 -8.97 -15.22 8.85
N GLN A 165 -7.77 -14.92 8.40
CA GLN A 165 -7.55 -14.37 7.07
C GLN A 165 -7.89 -15.44 6.03
N PRO A 166 -8.81 -15.18 5.07
CA PRO A 166 -9.09 -16.12 4.00
C PRO A 166 -7.82 -16.46 3.23
N SER A 167 -7.63 -17.74 2.87
CA SER A 167 -6.52 -18.14 2.01
C SER A 167 -6.61 -17.44 0.66
N LEU A 168 -5.48 -17.13 0.03
CA LEU A 168 -5.40 -16.48 -1.28
C LEU A 168 -6.25 -17.18 -2.35
N LYS A 169 -6.35 -18.52 -2.30
CA LYS A 169 -7.16 -19.33 -3.23
C LYS A 169 -8.67 -19.04 -3.18
N HIS A 170 -9.19 -18.46 -2.10
CA HIS A 170 -10.61 -18.14 -1.94
C HIS A 170 -10.96 -16.71 -2.38
N ARG A 171 -9.97 -15.86 -2.68
CA ARG A 171 -10.18 -14.45 -3.05
C ARG A 171 -10.33 -14.22 -4.54
N GLU A 172 -9.84 -15.14 -5.37
CA GLU A 172 -9.94 -15.05 -6.84
C GLU A 172 -11.33 -15.30 -7.41
N LYS A 173 -12.33 -15.65 -6.56
CA LYS A 173 -13.69 -16.06 -6.98
C LYS A 173 -14.81 -15.09 -6.58
N LYS A 174 -14.50 -13.81 -6.35
CA LYS A 174 -15.55 -12.82 -6.10
C LYS A 174 -15.52 -11.69 -7.12
#